data_0210e2b818edf3dec618246abedcf374
#
_entry.id   0210e2b818edf3dec618246abedcf374
#
_cell.length_a   1.000
_cell.length_b   1.000
_cell.length_c   1.000
_cell.angle_alpha   90.00
_cell.angle_beta   90.00
_cell.angle_gamma   90.00
#
_symmetry.space_group_name_H-M   'P 1'
#
loop_
_entity.id
_entity.type
_entity.pdbx_description
1 polymer ?
#
loop_
_entity_poly.entity_id
_entity_poly.type
_entity_poly.pdbx_seq_one_letter_code
_entity_poly.pdbx_strand_id
1 'polypeptide(L)'
;ITDNNNSDGIAKALSHFGLINFKHAASFISKDDQFNKVKEFHRVMDGKTQEMPRVFLPEEAGHRADFKVEEIVEFLFAASNANVPVFDELTQNLHEAIDKAADKVKSKPIPERENALTGEVDALLDLLYFTYGSFVLMGIDPYAIFNAVHQANMGKIFPDGQPHFDPETHKIMKPDNWETDFAPEAKIEAELERQIRVAMSKLSQAKDEK
;
A
#
# COMPACT_ATOMS: atom_id res chain seq x y z
N ILE A 1 28.68 24.85 9.97
CA ILE A 1 29.69 23.93 9.41
C ILE A 1 28.98 22.58 9.30
N THR A 2 28.49 22.32 8.13
CA THR A 2 27.78 21.06 7.83
C THR A 2 28.74 20.10 7.15
N ASP A 3 28.82 18.87 7.67
CA ASP A 3 29.40 17.75 6.91
C ASP A 3 28.60 17.60 5.62
N ASN A 4 29.23 17.12 4.56
CA ASN A 4 28.68 16.93 3.22
C ASN A 4 27.20 16.53 3.22
N ASN A 5 26.47 16.89 2.15
CA ASN A 5 25.04 16.66 1.86
C ASN A 5 24.54 15.21 1.97
N ASN A 6 24.96 14.47 2.98
CA ASN A 6 24.37 13.19 3.34
C ASN A 6 23.42 13.40 4.53
N SER A 7 22.48 12.47 4.69
CA SER A 7 21.42 12.48 5.69
C SER A 7 21.91 12.82 7.11
N ASP A 8 23.15 12.46 7.45
CA ASP A 8 23.75 12.73 8.76
C ASP A 8 24.06 14.20 9.02
N GLY A 9 24.38 14.99 7.99
CA GLY A 9 24.70 16.41 8.13
C GLY A 9 23.50 17.24 8.57
N ILE A 10 22.32 16.98 7.98
CA ILE A 10 21.07 17.67 8.34
C ILE A 10 20.61 17.25 9.74
N ALA A 11 20.66 15.96 10.06
CA ALA A 11 20.25 15.45 11.36
C ALA A 11 21.15 15.98 12.47
N LYS A 12 22.47 16.07 12.26
CA LYS A 12 23.43 16.70 13.20
C LYS A 12 23.16 18.20 13.36
N ALA A 13 22.84 18.93 12.29
CA ALA A 13 22.50 20.33 12.36
C ALA A 13 21.21 20.56 13.18
N LEU A 14 20.16 19.80 12.92
CA LEU A 14 18.90 19.90 13.67
C LEU A 14 19.07 19.56 15.15
N SER A 15 19.90 18.57 15.48
CA SER A 15 20.25 18.23 16.85
C SER A 15 21.06 19.34 17.54
N HIS A 16 22.01 19.92 16.83
CA HIS A 16 22.83 21.05 17.35
C HIS A 16 21.97 22.27 17.72
N PHE A 17 20.91 22.53 16.96
CA PHE A 17 19.95 23.60 17.26
C PHE A 17 18.84 23.17 18.23
N GLY A 18 18.91 21.99 18.82
CA GLY A 18 17.91 21.49 19.77
C GLY A 18 16.55 21.15 19.15
N LEU A 19 16.46 21.09 17.82
CA LEU A 19 15.22 20.83 17.10
C LEU A 19 14.86 19.34 17.08
N ILE A 20 15.85 18.46 17.26
CA ILE A 20 15.63 17.00 17.44
C ILE A 20 16.58 16.45 18.50
N ASN A 21 16.13 15.43 19.23
CA ASN A 21 16.96 14.69 20.15
C ASN A 21 17.44 13.40 19.46
N PHE A 22 18.73 13.30 19.16
CA PHE A 22 19.35 12.18 18.43
C PHE A 22 19.09 10.81 19.07
N LYS A 23 18.93 10.73 20.39
CA LYS A 23 18.62 9.47 21.08
C LYS A 23 17.21 8.96 20.80
N HIS A 24 16.31 9.81 20.33
CA HIS A 24 14.93 9.45 19.97
C HIS A 24 14.72 9.28 18.45
N ALA A 25 15.63 9.80 17.62
CA ALA A 25 15.54 9.65 16.16
C ALA A 25 15.80 8.19 15.68
N ALA A 26 16.46 7.39 16.50
CA ALA A 26 16.88 6.04 16.12
C ALA A 26 15.76 4.99 16.18
N SER A 27 14.53 5.33 16.57
CA SER A 27 13.44 4.34 16.66
C SER A 27 12.04 4.96 16.54
N PHE A 28 11.77 5.71 15.48
CA PHE A 28 10.38 6.03 15.17
C PHE A 28 9.73 4.80 14.54
N ILE A 29 9.40 3.81 15.39
CA ILE A 29 8.48 2.74 14.99
C ILE A 29 7.10 3.40 14.97
N SER A 30 6.50 3.49 13.79
CA SER A 30 5.13 3.93 13.64
C SER A 30 4.21 3.05 14.52
N LYS A 31 3.16 3.64 15.09
CA LYS A 31 2.09 2.86 15.73
C LYS A 31 1.22 2.10 14.70
N ASP A 32 1.36 2.46 13.43
CA ASP A 32 0.69 1.78 12.33
C ASP A 32 1.43 0.48 12.00
N ASP A 33 0.85 -0.63 12.44
CA ASP A 33 1.39 -1.98 12.23
C ASP A 33 1.49 -2.34 10.74
N GLN A 34 0.53 -1.93 9.94
CA GLN A 34 0.50 -2.19 8.50
C GLN A 34 1.62 -1.43 7.78
N PHE A 35 1.82 -0.17 8.13
CA PHE A 35 2.94 0.62 7.63
C PHE A 35 4.29 -0.02 7.99
N ASN A 36 4.45 -0.50 9.23
CA ASN A 36 5.69 -1.15 9.66
C ASN A 36 5.97 -2.44 8.87
N LYS A 37 4.95 -3.24 8.56
CA LYS A 37 5.06 -4.43 7.71
C LYS A 37 5.49 -4.09 6.29
N VAL A 38 4.88 -3.07 5.69
CA VAL A 38 5.28 -2.61 4.35
C VAL A 38 6.70 -2.03 4.36
N LYS A 39 7.09 -1.31 5.42
CA LYS A 39 8.47 -0.84 5.61
C LYS A 39 9.46 -2.00 5.70
N GLU A 40 9.11 -3.08 6.41
CA GLU A 40 9.91 -4.30 6.47
C GLU A 40 10.08 -4.93 5.10
N PHE A 41 8.99 -5.06 4.34
CA PHE A 41 9.03 -5.57 2.97
C PHE A 41 10.02 -4.77 2.11
N HIS A 42 9.91 -3.45 2.07
CA HIS A 42 10.83 -2.61 1.30
C HIS A 42 12.29 -2.72 1.77
N ARG A 43 12.51 -2.85 3.08
CA ARG A 43 13.85 -3.04 3.61
C ARG A 43 14.47 -4.36 3.13
N VAL A 44 13.69 -5.42 3.08
CA VAL A 44 14.15 -6.76 2.71
C VAL A 44 14.27 -6.92 1.20
N MET A 45 13.26 -6.46 0.45
CA MET A 45 13.17 -6.65 -0.99
C MET A 45 14.01 -5.65 -1.77
N ASP A 46 13.94 -4.36 -1.42
CA ASP A 46 14.59 -3.29 -2.18
C ASP A 46 15.92 -2.85 -1.54
N GLY A 47 16.19 -3.30 -0.31
CA GLY A 47 17.35 -2.86 0.47
C GLY A 47 17.32 -1.37 0.85
N LYS A 48 16.20 -0.68 0.65
CA LYS A 48 16.08 0.77 0.79
C LYS A 48 14.84 1.18 1.57
N THR A 49 15.04 2.01 2.57
CA THR A 49 13.99 2.80 3.21
C THR A 49 14.46 4.23 3.34
N GLN A 50 13.53 5.19 3.26
CA GLN A 50 13.86 6.60 3.44
C GLN A 50 13.80 6.96 4.91
N GLU A 51 14.83 7.65 5.40
CA GLU A 51 14.88 8.16 6.77
C GLU A 51 14.28 9.57 6.89
N MET A 52 14.34 10.32 5.79
CA MET A 52 13.83 11.69 5.71
C MET A 52 12.69 11.79 4.68
N PRO A 53 11.61 12.51 4.99
CA PRO A 53 10.57 12.79 4.02
C PRO A 53 11.14 13.48 2.78
N ARG A 54 10.73 13.01 1.60
CA ARG A 54 11.10 13.59 0.31
C ARG A 54 9.95 13.47 -0.68
N VAL A 55 9.95 14.32 -1.68
CA VAL A 55 9.08 14.16 -2.86
C VAL A 55 9.56 13.01 -3.72
N PHE A 56 8.64 12.35 -4.41
CA PHE A 56 8.99 11.41 -5.48
C PHE A 56 9.54 12.17 -6.70
N LEU A 57 10.46 11.53 -7.42
CA LEU A 57 10.71 11.92 -8.80
C LEU A 57 9.48 11.53 -9.64
N PRO A 58 9.17 12.27 -10.73
CA PRO A 58 8.02 11.97 -11.59
C PRO A 58 7.97 10.50 -12.06
N GLU A 59 9.11 9.93 -12.42
CA GLU A 59 9.25 8.53 -12.83
C GLU A 59 8.94 7.55 -11.70
N GLU A 60 9.41 7.84 -10.49
CA GLU A 60 9.09 7.02 -9.30
C GLU A 60 7.59 7.07 -8.99
N ALA A 61 6.99 8.28 -9.07
CA ALA A 61 5.56 8.45 -8.84
C ALA A 61 4.73 7.70 -9.89
N GLY A 62 5.12 7.77 -11.17
CA GLY A 62 4.49 7.03 -12.26
C GLY A 62 4.53 5.53 -12.01
N HIS A 63 5.71 4.97 -11.75
CA HIS A 63 5.87 3.55 -11.45
C HIS A 63 5.06 3.08 -10.23
N ARG A 64 4.95 3.93 -9.19
CA ARG A 64 4.09 3.64 -8.02
C ARG A 64 2.59 3.75 -8.34
N ALA A 65 2.20 4.55 -9.32
CA ALA A 65 0.83 4.64 -9.81
C ALA A 65 0.46 3.39 -10.62
N ASP A 66 1.36 2.88 -11.47
CA ASP A 66 1.12 1.69 -12.29
C ASP A 66 0.71 0.48 -11.43
N PHE A 67 1.41 0.20 -10.34
CA PHE A 67 1.02 -0.87 -9.42
C PHE A 67 -0.39 -0.70 -8.86
N LYS A 68 -0.77 0.54 -8.51
CA LYS A 68 -2.12 0.79 -7.97
C LYS A 68 -3.20 0.62 -9.04
N VAL A 69 -2.90 0.98 -10.28
CA VAL A 69 -3.83 0.77 -11.41
C VAL A 69 -4.00 -0.71 -11.69
N GLU A 70 -2.93 -1.52 -11.64
CA GLU A 70 -2.99 -2.98 -11.77
C GLU A 70 -3.98 -3.56 -10.75
N GLU A 71 -3.84 -3.21 -9.47
CA GLU A 71 -4.73 -3.68 -8.39
C GLU A 71 -6.19 -3.19 -8.55
N ILE A 72 -6.39 -1.97 -9.06
CA ILE A 72 -7.75 -1.48 -9.37
C ILE A 72 -8.38 -2.30 -10.49
N VAL A 73 -7.64 -2.67 -11.52
CA VAL A 73 -8.14 -3.48 -12.64
C VAL A 73 -8.47 -4.89 -12.17
N GLU A 74 -7.63 -5.51 -11.33
CA GLU A 74 -7.90 -6.81 -10.72
C GLU A 74 -9.16 -6.77 -9.83
N PHE A 75 -9.32 -5.71 -9.04
CA PHE A 75 -10.53 -5.50 -8.25
C PHE A 75 -11.79 -5.42 -9.13
N LEU A 76 -11.75 -4.69 -10.24
CA LEU A 76 -12.88 -4.60 -11.18
C LEU A 76 -13.18 -5.94 -11.86
N PHE A 77 -12.15 -6.70 -12.20
CA PHE A 77 -12.31 -8.05 -12.74
C PHE A 77 -13.00 -8.98 -11.74
N ALA A 78 -12.55 -8.99 -10.50
CA ALA A 78 -13.18 -9.76 -9.43
C ALA A 78 -14.64 -9.32 -9.19
N ALA A 79 -14.90 -8.01 -9.17
CA ALA A 79 -16.23 -7.45 -8.99
C ALA A 79 -17.19 -7.80 -10.16
N SER A 80 -16.66 -7.98 -11.37
CA SER A 80 -17.44 -8.43 -12.53
C SER A 80 -17.81 -9.92 -12.49
N ASN A 81 -17.31 -10.67 -11.50
CA ASN A 81 -17.43 -12.13 -11.40
C ASN A 81 -16.97 -12.83 -12.70
N ALA A 82 -15.84 -12.40 -13.24
CA ALA A 82 -15.25 -12.87 -14.50
C ALA A 82 -16.18 -12.71 -15.73
N ASN A 83 -17.20 -11.87 -15.66
CA ASN A 83 -18.05 -11.53 -16.80
C ASN A 83 -17.35 -10.50 -17.68
N VAL A 84 -16.77 -10.95 -18.80
CA VAL A 84 -15.94 -10.10 -19.67
C VAL A 84 -16.66 -8.85 -20.17
N PRO A 85 -17.91 -8.88 -20.71
CA PRO A 85 -18.62 -7.67 -21.09
C PRO A 85 -18.80 -6.64 -19.96
N VAL A 86 -19.08 -7.10 -18.74
CA VAL A 86 -19.19 -6.22 -17.57
C VAL A 86 -17.83 -5.63 -17.20
N PHE A 87 -16.80 -6.46 -17.24
CA PHE A 87 -15.42 -6.01 -17.00
C PHE A 87 -14.96 -4.96 -18.01
N ASP A 88 -15.24 -5.16 -19.30
CA ASP A 88 -14.91 -4.22 -20.36
C ASP A 88 -15.61 -2.85 -20.13
N GLU A 89 -16.89 -2.87 -19.75
CA GLU A 89 -17.61 -1.64 -19.39
C GLU A 89 -16.99 -0.93 -18.17
N LEU A 90 -16.67 -1.67 -17.11
CA LEU A 90 -16.02 -1.12 -15.90
C LEU A 90 -14.65 -0.53 -16.23
N THR A 91 -13.87 -1.19 -17.06
CA THR A 91 -12.54 -0.72 -17.48
C THR A 91 -12.66 0.52 -18.35
N GLN A 92 -13.62 0.59 -19.27
CA GLN A 92 -13.88 1.77 -20.06
C GLN A 92 -14.27 2.96 -19.17
N ASN A 93 -15.15 2.74 -18.19
CA ASN A 93 -15.51 3.76 -17.20
C ASN A 93 -14.32 4.26 -16.38
N LEU A 94 -13.35 3.37 -16.05
CA LEU A 94 -12.12 3.74 -15.37
C LEU A 94 -11.26 4.67 -16.24
N HIS A 95 -11.10 4.38 -17.53
CA HIS A 95 -10.38 5.26 -18.46
C HIS A 95 -10.99 6.65 -18.51
N GLU A 96 -12.33 6.74 -18.63
CA GLU A 96 -13.02 8.03 -18.61
C GLU A 96 -12.87 8.77 -17.27
N ALA A 97 -12.85 8.04 -16.15
CA ALA A 97 -12.63 8.63 -14.83
C ALA A 97 -11.22 9.22 -14.69
N ILE A 98 -10.20 8.55 -15.25
CA ILE A 98 -8.83 9.06 -15.30
C ILE A 98 -8.77 10.35 -16.09
N ASP A 99 -9.36 10.41 -17.29
CA ASP A 99 -9.38 11.61 -18.14
C ASP A 99 -10.06 12.77 -17.42
N LYS A 100 -11.25 12.54 -16.85
CA LYS A 100 -11.99 13.54 -16.08
C LYS A 100 -11.19 14.06 -14.86
N ALA A 101 -10.49 13.15 -14.16
CA ALA A 101 -9.65 13.52 -13.03
C ALA A 101 -8.46 14.37 -13.47
N ALA A 102 -7.81 13.99 -14.57
CA ALA A 102 -6.68 14.73 -15.14
C ALA A 102 -7.09 16.14 -15.54
N ASP A 103 -8.22 16.31 -16.21
CA ASP A 103 -8.75 17.62 -16.61
C ASP A 103 -9.13 18.47 -15.39
N LYS A 104 -9.75 17.87 -14.36
CA LYS A 104 -10.05 18.54 -13.10
C LYS A 104 -8.79 19.06 -12.42
N VAL A 105 -7.71 18.27 -12.38
CA VAL A 105 -6.44 18.68 -11.76
C VAL A 105 -5.79 19.80 -12.56
N LYS A 106 -5.71 19.68 -13.90
CA LYS A 106 -5.15 20.71 -14.78
C LYS A 106 -5.90 22.06 -14.69
N SER A 107 -7.19 22.05 -14.35
CA SER A 107 -7.97 23.26 -14.17
C SER A 107 -7.71 24.01 -12.86
N LYS A 108 -7.00 23.39 -11.92
CA LYS A 108 -6.64 24.02 -10.65
C LYS A 108 -5.40 24.91 -10.80
N PRO A 109 -5.21 25.92 -9.91
CA PRO A 109 -3.95 26.65 -9.84
C PRO A 109 -2.79 25.68 -9.64
N ILE A 110 -1.68 25.95 -10.32
CA ILE A 110 -0.44 25.14 -10.18
C ILE A 110 0.07 25.33 -8.75
N PRO A 111 0.24 24.25 -7.95
CA PRO A 111 0.81 24.38 -6.61
C PRO A 111 2.24 24.90 -6.66
N GLU A 112 2.64 25.71 -5.69
CA GLU A 112 4.03 26.06 -5.52
C GLU A 112 4.85 24.79 -5.22
N ARG A 113 6.10 24.75 -5.70
CA ARG A 113 6.98 23.58 -5.56
C ARG A 113 7.21 23.17 -4.10
N GLU A 114 7.15 24.12 -3.18
CA GLU A 114 7.29 23.89 -1.74
C GLU A 114 6.15 23.04 -1.14
N ASN A 115 5.00 22.98 -1.81
CA ASN A 115 3.84 22.21 -1.39
C ASN A 115 3.73 20.82 -2.04
N ALA A 116 4.66 20.42 -2.91
CA ALA A 116 4.57 19.18 -3.64
C ALA A 116 4.51 17.95 -2.70
N LEU A 117 5.36 17.89 -1.68
CA LEU A 117 5.36 16.80 -0.70
C LEU A 117 4.03 16.69 0.03
N THR A 118 3.46 17.80 0.45
CA THR A 118 2.14 17.82 1.09
C THR A 118 1.05 17.29 0.16
N GLY A 119 1.07 17.71 -1.11
CA GLY A 119 0.11 17.24 -2.10
C GLY A 119 0.24 15.74 -2.40
N GLU A 120 1.46 15.22 -2.50
CA GLU A 120 1.70 13.78 -2.69
C GLU A 120 1.19 12.96 -1.50
N VAL A 121 1.47 13.42 -0.27
CA VAL A 121 1.04 12.73 0.96
C VAL A 121 -0.47 12.76 1.10
N ASP A 122 -1.11 13.91 0.85
CA ASP A 122 -2.56 14.07 0.89
C ASP A 122 -3.26 13.11 -0.08
N ALA A 123 -2.81 13.07 -1.34
CA ALA A 123 -3.36 12.18 -2.35
C ALA A 123 -3.18 10.69 -1.99
N LEU A 124 -2.03 10.31 -1.43
CA LEU A 124 -1.79 8.93 -1.00
C LEU A 124 -2.66 8.53 0.20
N LEU A 125 -2.90 9.45 1.13
CA LEU A 125 -3.79 9.21 2.26
C LEU A 125 -5.25 9.11 1.82
N ASP A 126 -5.69 9.92 0.86
CA ASP A 126 -7.02 9.81 0.27
C ASP A 126 -7.23 8.45 -0.42
N LEU A 127 -6.24 7.95 -1.18
CA LEU A 127 -6.29 6.61 -1.76
C LEU A 127 -6.45 5.52 -0.69
N LEU A 128 -5.69 5.62 0.40
CA LEU A 128 -5.80 4.69 1.52
C LEU A 128 -7.17 4.79 2.20
N TYR A 129 -7.66 6.01 2.41
CA TYR A 129 -8.97 6.26 3.01
C TYR A 129 -10.11 5.65 2.20
N PHE A 130 -10.12 5.84 0.87
CA PHE A 130 -11.10 5.22 -0.02
C PHE A 130 -10.99 3.71 -0.07
N THR A 131 -9.78 3.15 0.02
CA THR A 131 -9.58 1.71 0.12
C THR A 131 -10.19 1.15 1.41
N TYR A 132 -9.93 1.77 2.55
CA TYR A 132 -10.59 1.41 3.81
C TYR A 132 -12.11 1.61 3.75
N GLY A 133 -12.58 2.67 3.09
CA GLY A 133 -14.00 2.90 2.84
C GLY A 133 -14.65 1.75 2.09
N SER A 134 -13.97 1.16 1.11
CA SER A 134 -14.45 -0.02 0.39
C SER A 134 -14.60 -1.21 1.32
N PHE A 135 -13.63 -1.50 2.20
CA PHE A 135 -13.77 -2.56 3.21
C PHE A 135 -14.94 -2.32 4.18
N VAL A 136 -15.14 -1.07 4.61
CA VAL A 136 -16.29 -0.72 5.46
C VAL A 136 -17.61 -1.00 4.75
N LEU A 137 -17.74 -0.64 3.48
CA LEU A 137 -18.95 -0.89 2.68
C LEU A 137 -19.18 -2.38 2.41
N MET A 138 -18.13 -3.17 2.36
CA MET A 138 -18.21 -4.64 2.28
C MET A 138 -18.49 -5.29 3.64
N GLY A 139 -18.38 -4.57 4.76
CA GLY A 139 -18.51 -5.11 6.12
C GLY A 139 -17.33 -5.98 6.55
N ILE A 140 -16.14 -5.76 5.99
CA ILE A 140 -14.93 -6.55 6.23
C ILE A 140 -13.95 -5.77 7.10
N ASP A 141 -13.39 -6.43 8.13
CA ASP A 141 -12.20 -5.97 8.84
C ASP A 141 -10.94 -6.49 8.12
N PRO A 142 -10.13 -5.61 7.49
CA PRO A 142 -8.99 -6.04 6.70
C PRO A 142 -7.76 -6.42 7.54
N TYR A 143 -7.73 -6.18 8.86
CA TYR A 143 -6.51 -6.27 9.66
C TYR A 143 -5.84 -7.65 9.61
N ALA A 144 -6.60 -8.72 9.86
CA ALA A 144 -6.07 -10.08 9.83
C ALA A 144 -5.73 -10.53 8.40
N ILE A 145 -6.53 -10.09 7.42
CA ILE A 145 -6.32 -10.36 6.00
C ILE A 145 -5.03 -9.71 5.50
N PHE A 146 -4.75 -8.47 5.91
CA PHE A 146 -3.50 -7.79 5.58
C PHE A 146 -2.27 -8.58 6.04
N ASN A 147 -2.34 -9.22 7.20
CA ASN A 147 -1.25 -10.07 7.69
C ASN A 147 -0.99 -11.27 6.76
N ALA A 148 -2.05 -11.91 6.26
CA ALA A 148 -1.92 -13.01 5.31
C ALA A 148 -1.25 -12.55 3.99
N VAL A 149 -1.67 -11.40 3.47
CA VAL A 149 -1.09 -10.78 2.27
C VAL A 149 0.38 -10.39 2.51
N HIS A 150 0.69 -9.81 3.68
CA HIS A 150 2.08 -9.48 4.02
C HIS A 150 2.96 -10.72 4.07
N GLN A 151 2.50 -11.81 4.70
CA GLN A 151 3.24 -13.07 4.74
C GLN A 151 3.46 -13.65 3.33
N ALA A 152 2.47 -13.56 2.44
CA ALA A 152 2.59 -13.96 1.05
C ALA A 152 3.67 -13.15 0.31
N ASN A 153 3.70 -11.85 0.55
CA ASN A 153 4.73 -10.97 -0.02
C ASN A 153 6.13 -11.28 0.53
N MET A 154 6.26 -11.51 1.82
CA MET A 154 7.54 -11.92 2.44
C MET A 154 8.00 -13.31 1.96
N GLY A 155 7.07 -14.19 1.61
CA GLY A 155 7.35 -15.51 1.01
C GLY A 155 7.96 -15.47 -0.39
N LYS A 156 8.11 -14.28 -1.00
CA LYS A 156 8.84 -14.10 -2.27
C LYS A 156 10.37 -14.13 -2.12
N ILE A 157 10.88 -14.33 -0.91
CA ILE A 157 12.30 -14.57 -0.66
C ILE A 157 12.62 -15.99 -1.08
N PHE A 158 13.65 -16.15 -1.92
CA PHE A 158 14.11 -17.45 -2.39
C PHE A 158 14.86 -18.20 -1.29
N PRO A 159 15.10 -19.54 -1.43
CA PRO A 159 15.81 -20.35 -0.44
C PRO A 159 17.26 -19.89 -0.15
N ASP A 160 17.84 -19.09 -1.03
CA ASP A 160 19.15 -18.45 -0.82
C ASP A 160 19.09 -17.22 0.11
N GLY A 161 17.89 -16.87 0.59
CA GLY A 161 17.64 -15.73 1.46
C GLY A 161 17.59 -14.38 0.74
N GLN A 162 17.51 -14.36 -0.59
CA GLN A 162 17.47 -13.14 -1.39
C GLN A 162 16.20 -13.04 -2.24
N PRO A 163 15.71 -11.83 -2.51
CA PRO A 163 14.70 -11.62 -3.54
C PRO A 163 15.34 -11.77 -4.93
N HIS A 164 14.63 -12.41 -5.85
CA HIS A 164 15.01 -12.45 -7.25
C HIS A 164 14.07 -11.58 -8.07
N PHE A 165 14.60 -10.94 -9.09
CA PHE A 165 13.85 -10.01 -9.94
C PHE A 165 13.85 -10.50 -11.38
N ASP A 166 12.74 -10.34 -12.04
CA ASP A 166 12.64 -10.56 -13.47
C ASP A 166 13.54 -9.58 -14.21
N PRO A 167 14.40 -10.02 -15.13
CA PRO A 167 15.39 -9.18 -15.77
C PRO A 167 14.80 -8.14 -16.73
N GLU A 168 13.59 -8.34 -17.23
CA GLU A 168 12.93 -7.44 -18.19
C GLU A 168 11.96 -6.49 -17.48
N THR A 169 11.13 -7.02 -16.58
CA THR A 169 10.07 -6.25 -15.91
C THR A 169 10.48 -5.70 -14.56
N HIS A 170 11.60 -6.17 -14.00
CA HIS A 170 12.05 -5.86 -12.63
C HIS A 170 11.03 -6.19 -11.53
N LYS A 171 9.99 -6.99 -11.84
CA LYS A 171 9.05 -7.50 -10.82
C LYS A 171 9.75 -8.56 -9.96
N ILE A 172 9.41 -8.57 -8.67
CA ILE A 172 9.89 -9.60 -7.74
C ILE A 172 9.29 -10.95 -8.16
N MET A 173 10.16 -11.94 -8.35
CA MET A 173 9.77 -13.29 -8.72
C MET A 173 9.24 -14.07 -7.51
N LYS A 174 8.46 -15.10 -7.78
CA LYS A 174 7.97 -16.04 -6.78
C LYS A 174 8.83 -17.31 -6.84
N PRO A 175 9.31 -17.88 -5.71
CA PRO A 175 9.95 -19.20 -5.72
C PRO A 175 8.93 -20.30 -6.03
N ASP A 176 9.41 -21.48 -6.49
CA ASP A 176 8.56 -22.57 -6.96
C ASP A 176 7.51 -23.07 -5.96
N ASN A 177 7.82 -22.99 -4.67
CA ASN A 177 6.91 -23.39 -3.59
C ASN A 177 5.95 -22.28 -3.16
N TRP A 178 6.00 -21.09 -3.77
CA TRP A 178 5.24 -19.93 -3.29
C TRP A 178 3.72 -20.17 -3.32
N GLU A 179 3.21 -20.78 -4.38
CA GLU A 179 1.77 -21.03 -4.53
C GLU A 179 1.24 -22.00 -3.45
N THR A 180 2.04 -22.97 -3.03
CA THR A 180 1.65 -23.96 -2.01
C THR A 180 1.79 -23.46 -0.59
N ASP A 181 2.85 -22.67 -0.30
CA ASP A 181 3.24 -22.36 1.06
C ASP A 181 2.80 -20.94 1.48
N PHE A 182 2.71 -20.02 0.53
CA PHE A 182 2.54 -18.60 0.81
C PHE A 182 1.31 -17.95 0.16
N ALA A 183 0.72 -18.52 -0.88
CA ALA A 183 -0.47 -17.96 -1.53
C ALA A 183 -1.53 -17.59 -0.48
N PRO A 184 -2.09 -16.35 -0.51
CA PRO A 184 -2.91 -15.84 0.57
C PRO A 184 -4.37 -16.25 0.49
N GLU A 185 -4.85 -16.76 -0.65
CA GLU A 185 -6.26 -16.92 -0.98
C GLU A 185 -7.01 -17.78 0.04
N ALA A 186 -6.47 -18.94 0.40
CA ALA A 186 -7.10 -19.83 1.38
C ALA A 186 -7.17 -19.21 2.79
N LYS A 187 -6.18 -18.38 3.15
CA LYS A 187 -6.15 -17.66 4.43
C LYS A 187 -7.17 -16.52 4.43
N ILE A 188 -7.32 -15.82 3.31
CA ILE A 188 -8.33 -14.78 3.11
C ILE A 188 -9.72 -15.40 3.23
N GLU A 189 -9.99 -16.48 2.52
CA GLU A 189 -11.27 -17.19 2.55
C GLU A 189 -11.63 -17.63 3.98
N ALA A 190 -10.71 -18.29 4.68
CA ALA A 190 -10.92 -18.73 6.07
C ALA A 190 -11.24 -17.57 7.02
N GLU A 191 -10.58 -16.43 6.87
CA GLU A 191 -10.84 -15.24 7.69
C GLU A 191 -12.20 -14.60 7.35
N LEU A 192 -12.55 -14.51 6.07
CA LEU A 192 -13.87 -14.03 5.63
C LEU A 192 -14.99 -14.90 6.20
N GLU A 193 -14.87 -16.22 6.11
CA GLU A 193 -15.82 -17.14 6.73
C GLU A 193 -15.94 -16.93 8.25
N ARG A 194 -14.81 -16.70 8.93
CA ARG A 194 -14.81 -16.40 10.36
C ARG A 194 -15.61 -15.13 10.66
N GLN A 195 -15.38 -14.06 9.90
CA GLN A 195 -16.10 -12.78 10.07
C GLN A 195 -17.60 -12.94 9.80
N ILE A 196 -17.97 -13.68 8.75
CA ILE A 196 -19.38 -14.00 8.45
C ILE A 196 -20.04 -14.76 9.61
N ARG A 197 -19.39 -15.80 10.14
CA ARG A 197 -19.91 -16.57 11.28
C ARG A 197 -20.14 -15.68 12.50
N VAL A 198 -19.19 -14.78 12.81
CA VAL A 198 -19.33 -13.85 13.93
C VAL A 198 -20.50 -12.88 13.71
N ALA A 199 -20.63 -12.35 12.51
CA ALA A 199 -21.74 -11.44 12.17
C ALA A 199 -23.12 -12.14 12.30
N MET A 200 -23.24 -13.36 11.79
CA MET A 200 -24.46 -14.16 11.89
C MET A 200 -24.84 -14.45 13.35
N SER A 201 -23.86 -14.80 14.19
CA SER A 201 -24.10 -15.05 15.62
C SER A 201 -24.65 -13.81 16.34
N LYS A 202 -24.07 -12.63 16.08
CA LYS A 202 -24.56 -11.37 16.65
C LYS A 202 -25.98 -11.04 16.20
N LEU A 203 -26.31 -11.27 14.93
CA LEU A 203 -27.66 -11.03 14.39
C LEU A 203 -28.70 -11.98 14.98
N SER A 204 -28.34 -13.24 15.27
CA SER A 204 -29.23 -14.20 15.93
C SER A 204 -29.52 -13.77 17.37
N GLN A 205 -28.51 -13.44 18.17
CA GLN A 205 -28.66 -12.96 19.54
C GLN A 205 -29.54 -11.71 19.63
N ALA A 206 -29.36 -10.76 18.74
CA ALA A 206 -30.16 -9.53 18.69
C ALA A 206 -31.64 -9.77 18.32
N LYS A 207 -31.99 -10.92 17.73
CA LYS A 207 -33.38 -11.30 17.45
C LYS A 207 -34.05 -11.98 18.65
N ASP A 208 -33.28 -12.68 19.48
CA ASP A 208 -33.79 -13.37 20.65
C ASP A 208 -34.04 -12.42 21.84
N GLU A 209 -33.45 -11.22 21.80
CA GLU A 209 -33.61 -10.15 22.79
C GLU A 209 -34.81 -9.19 22.49
N LYS A 210 -35.53 -9.39 21.38
CA LYS A 210 -36.71 -8.59 21.00
C LYS A 210 -38.02 -9.38 21.12
#